data_965a0394c19739ba16acd6e679054a0e
#
_entry.id   965a0394c19739ba16acd6e679054a0e
#
_cell.length_a   1.000
_cell.length_b   1.000
_cell.length_c   1.000
_cell.angle_alpha   90.00
_cell.angle_beta   90.00
_cell.angle_gamma   90.00
#
_symmetry.space_group_name_H-M   'P 1'
#
loop_
_entity.id
_entity.type
_entity.pdbx_description
1 polymer ?
#
loop_
_entity_poly.entity_id
_entity_poly.type
_entity_poly.pdbx_seq_one_letter_code
_entity_poly.pdbx_strand_id
1 'polypeptide(L)'
;MSFSFGFFNAKNMDRTYTAEDFTGYLSSIICNGVFDTYGDCFSVTAGTGTNVIIGTGKAWIDGHYFINDTAYTLDLTKYVDESLNRYVTIGISCDVSENVRACKLEVKSGTAATSPAIPVFEDTASRKFLTLAAVYLKGGAKSITDGNIRDMREDEKKCGFVKCVLGKCRVSEMLVAMAFVTDKMNEMVGKIDTLQSTVDMLQLKVDDLTGDIVATGSLGKDIYYVLYSNGNLLVRGTGEMYDYDIDGNQSPFLGNKEIQTVVVSEGVTSIGENVFENCQSMQKITLPTTLTSIGHAAFMQGDGYVSMVYGLTDITIPSGVTSIGGSAFWGSAINSLVIPESVTEIGKYACRDCAALKSVTVGGTVIGEFMFVSCIKLSTFNIGSKLKKIGSNVFNYCAALKSITYDGTLAQWQAIEKGSNWDGRSAMETAQSGLVKIQCTDGYMEYADGAWREVIA
;
A
#
# COMPACT_ATOMS: atom_id res chain seq x y z
N MET A 1 21.61 -18.48 -9.39
CA MET A 1 20.67 -17.51 -8.82
C MET A 1 21.46 -16.30 -8.38
N SER A 2 21.22 -15.14 -8.96
CA SER A 2 21.86 -13.90 -8.52
C SER A 2 20.94 -13.24 -7.50
N PHE A 3 21.40 -13.09 -6.27
CA PHE A 3 20.70 -12.30 -5.27
C PHE A 3 21.09 -10.84 -5.46
N SER A 4 20.14 -9.98 -5.83
CA SER A 4 20.33 -8.54 -5.79
C SER A 4 19.74 -8.01 -4.48
N PHE A 5 20.61 -7.64 -3.55
CA PHE A 5 20.21 -6.97 -2.31
C PHE A 5 20.46 -5.47 -2.44
N GLY A 6 19.37 -4.67 -2.39
CA GLY A 6 19.41 -3.21 -2.55
C GLY A 6 19.74 -2.44 -1.27
N PHE A 7 20.52 -2.98 -0.32
CA PHE A 7 20.67 -2.34 0.98
C PHE A 7 21.84 -1.37 1.13
N PHE A 8 22.89 -1.46 0.30
CA PHE A 8 24.02 -0.52 0.39
C PHE A 8 24.63 -0.30 -0.99
N ASN A 9 24.49 0.89 -1.52
CA ASN A 9 25.30 1.33 -2.66
C ASN A 9 26.73 1.60 -2.16
N ALA A 10 27.63 0.66 -2.38
CA ALA A 10 29.06 0.91 -2.25
C ALA A 10 29.46 1.95 -3.31
N LYS A 11 29.83 3.17 -2.89
CA LYS A 11 30.54 4.10 -3.76
C LYS A 11 32.00 3.62 -3.85
N ASN A 12 32.42 3.23 -5.05
CA ASN A 12 33.79 2.84 -5.36
C ASN A 12 34.34 1.57 -4.71
N MET A 13 33.52 0.53 -4.50
CA MET A 13 33.95 -0.73 -3.86
C MET A 13 34.67 -0.58 -2.50
N ASP A 14 34.32 0.42 -1.73
CA ASP A 14 34.95 0.72 -0.45
C ASP A 14 34.50 -0.21 0.70
N ARG A 15 33.49 -1.05 0.46
CA ARG A 15 33.00 -2.05 1.41
C ARG A 15 32.55 -3.33 0.69
N THR A 16 33.12 -4.44 1.09
CA THR A 16 32.69 -5.79 0.71
C THR A 16 32.00 -6.44 1.89
N TYR A 17 30.70 -6.72 1.75
CA TYR A 17 29.98 -7.55 2.70
C TYR A 17 29.87 -8.95 2.14
N THR A 18 30.19 -9.96 2.94
CA THR A 18 30.00 -11.36 2.55
C THR A 18 28.53 -11.77 2.76
N ALA A 19 28.11 -12.83 2.09
CA ALA A 19 26.78 -13.42 2.35
C ALA A 19 26.62 -13.85 3.82
N GLU A 20 27.72 -14.21 4.49
CA GLU A 20 27.77 -14.60 5.89
C GLU A 20 27.56 -13.42 6.83
N ASP A 21 28.08 -12.22 6.51
CA ASP A 21 27.82 -11.00 7.27
C ASP A 21 26.32 -10.66 7.26
N PHE A 22 25.68 -10.86 6.10
CA PHE A 22 24.25 -10.61 5.93
C PHE A 22 23.37 -11.65 6.65
N THR A 23 23.70 -12.93 6.51
CA THR A 23 22.95 -14.00 7.17
C THR A 23 23.09 -13.92 8.68
N GLY A 24 24.29 -13.65 9.20
CA GLY A 24 24.54 -13.42 10.62
C GLY A 24 23.75 -12.24 11.19
N TYR A 25 23.64 -11.16 10.44
CA TYR A 25 22.86 -10.00 10.84
C TYR A 25 21.34 -10.28 10.88
N LEU A 26 20.81 -10.88 9.82
CA LEU A 26 19.38 -11.17 9.72
C LEU A 26 18.94 -12.28 10.69
N SER A 27 19.76 -13.30 10.94
CA SER A 27 19.45 -14.36 11.90
C SER A 27 19.41 -13.88 13.36
N SER A 28 20.04 -12.74 13.65
CA SER A 28 19.95 -12.10 14.97
C SER A 28 18.63 -11.36 15.21
N ILE A 29 17.91 -11.00 14.13
CA ILE A 29 16.70 -10.18 14.17
C ILE A 29 15.45 -11.01 13.88
N ILE A 30 15.55 -12.05 13.06
CA ILE A 30 14.44 -12.86 12.56
C ILE A 30 14.58 -14.29 13.09
N CYS A 31 13.56 -14.78 13.78
CA CYS A 31 13.51 -16.16 14.22
C CYS A 31 13.30 -17.12 13.05
N ASN A 32 13.85 -18.34 13.17
CA ASN A 32 13.57 -19.42 12.24
C ASN A 32 12.07 -19.75 12.24
N GLY A 33 11.52 -20.08 11.08
CA GLY A 33 10.12 -20.46 10.95
C GLY A 33 9.58 -20.33 9.53
N VAL A 34 8.29 -20.60 9.39
CA VAL A 34 7.55 -20.34 8.16
C VAL A 34 6.83 -18.98 8.23
N PHE A 35 6.66 -18.32 7.08
CA PHE A 35 5.88 -17.09 7.04
C PHE A 35 4.39 -17.43 7.01
N ASP A 36 3.65 -16.94 7.99
CA ASP A 36 2.20 -17.17 8.17
C ASP A 36 1.31 -16.42 7.17
N THR A 37 1.90 -15.49 6.43
CA THR A 37 1.20 -14.61 5.49
C THR A 37 1.48 -14.92 4.01
N TYR A 38 2.14 -16.04 3.71
CA TYR A 38 2.49 -16.36 2.33
C TYR A 38 2.02 -17.75 1.90
N GLY A 39 1.14 -17.79 0.90
CA GLY A 39 0.59 -19.02 0.32
C GLY A 39 -0.12 -19.86 1.39
N ASP A 40 0.08 -21.17 1.33
CA ASP A 40 -0.49 -22.13 2.28
C ASP A 40 0.43 -22.36 3.51
N CYS A 41 1.44 -21.50 3.69
CA CYS A 41 2.41 -21.57 4.80
C CYS A 41 3.09 -22.95 4.94
N PHE A 42 3.38 -23.63 3.83
CA PHE A 42 3.84 -25.03 3.79
C PHE A 42 2.90 -26.00 4.51
N SER A 43 1.58 -25.78 4.48
CA SER A 43 0.62 -26.74 5.02
C SER A 43 0.84 -28.13 4.41
N VAL A 44 0.67 -29.16 5.22
CA VAL A 44 0.73 -30.55 4.75
C VAL A 44 -0.68 -31.11 4.88
N THR A 45 -1.27 -31.53 3.76
CA THR A 45 -2.63 -32.09 3.68
C THR A 45 -2.64 -33.46 3.01
N ALA A 46 -3.68 -34.23 3.22
CA ALA A 46 -3.83 -35.54 2.58
C ALA A 46 -4.07 -35.38 1.07
N GLY A 47 -3.36 -36.16 0.27
CA GLY A 47 -3.55 -36.32 -1.16
C GLY A 47 -4.30 -37.60 -1.51
N THR A 48 -4.20 -38.05 -2.76
CA THR A 48 -4.79 -39.31 -3.22
C THR A 48 -3.94 -40.50 -2.80
N GLY A 49 -4.54 -41.52 -2.23
CA GLY A 49 -3.82 -42.71 -1.77
C GLY A 49 -2.92 -42.41 -0.57
N THR A 50 -1.66 -42.84 -0.62
CA THR A 50 -0.67 -42.58 0.41
C THR A 50 0.18 -41.31 0.15
N ASN A 51 -0.31 -40.42 -0.70
CA ASN A 51 0.34 -39.15 -0.97
C ASN A 51 -0.07 -38.08 0.05
N VAL A 52 0.82 -37.13 0.26
CA VAL A 52 0.52 -35.87 0.93
C VAL A 52 0.88 -34.72 0.02
N ILE A 53 0.15 -33.62 0.18
CA ILE A 53 0.38 -32.38 -0.58
C ILE A 53 1.02 -31.38 0.38
N ILE A 54 2.17 -30.84 0.00
CA ILE A 54 2.85 -29.76 0.71
C ILE A 54 2.51 -28.48 -0.04
N GLY A 55 1.82 -27.57 0.61
CA GLY A 55 1.36 -26.32 0.05
C GLY A 55 2.49 -25.35 -0.29
N THR A 56 2.13 -24.28 -0.96
CA THR A 56 3.05 -23.16 -1.22
C THR A 56 3.46 -22.47 0.07
N GLY A 57 4.65 -21.85 0.09
CA GLY A 57 5.10 -21.20 1.31
C GLY A 57 6.48 -20.58 1.21
N LYS A 58 6.82 -19.78 2.21
CA LYS A 58 8.14 -19.21 2.44
C LYS A 58 8.63 -19.58 3.83
N ALA A 59 9.93 -19.83 3.96
CA ALA A 59 10.56 -20.14 5.23
C ALA A 59 11.86 -19.35 5.40
N TRP A 60 12.20 -19.10 6.66
CA TRP A 60 13.45 -18.48 7.08
C TRP A 60 14.17 -19.46 8.00
N ILE A 61 15.40 -19.82 7.66
CA ILE A 61 16.21 -20.79 8.42
C ILE A 61 17.64 -20.25 8.53
N ASP A 62 18.01 -19.80 9.71
CA ASP A 62 19.38 -19.36 10.06
C ASP A 62 19.97 -18.38 9.03
N GLY A 63 19.22 -17.32 8.73
CA GLY A 63 19.63 -16.31 7.75
C GLY A 63 19.37 -16.69 6.29
N HIS A 64 18.84 -17.86 6.01
CA HIS A 64 18.58 -18.35 4.66
C HIS A 64 17.08 -18.40 4.35
N TYR A 65 16.77 -18.20 3.10
CA TYR A 65 15.41 -18.08 2.61
C TYR A 65 15.06 -19.24 1.67
N PHE A 66 13.92 -19.88 1.92
CA PHE A 66 13.39 -20.96 1.11
C PHE A 66 11.99 -20.64 0.62
N ILE A 67 11.73 -20.81 -0.67
CA ILE A 67 10.39 -20.63 -1.27
C ILE A 67 9.95 -21.91 -1.95
N ASN A 68 8.68 -22.26 -1.77
CA ASN A 68 7.95 -23.21 -2.58
C ASN A 68 6.74 -22.45 -3.18
N ASP A 69 6.80 -22.13 -4.46
CA ASP A 69 5.76 -21.38 -5.19
C ASP A 69 4.71 -22.28 -5.88
N THR A 70 4.94 -23.60 -5.84
CA THR A 70 4.04 -24.59 -6.43
C THR A 70 3.84 -25.74 -5.44
N ALA A 71 2.58 -26.12 -5.17
CA ALA A 71 2.28 -27.23 -4.29
C ALA A 71 2.98 -28.53 -4.76
N TYR A 72 3.60 -29.24 -3.82
CA TYR A 72 4.39 -30.43 -4.09
C TYR A 72 3.70 -31.68 -3.55
N THR A 73 3.45 -32.67 -4.42
CA THR A 73 2.91 -33.96 -4.01
C THR A 73 4.05 -34.92 -3.65
N LEU A 74 4.01 -35.42 -2.41
CA LEU A 74 5.00 -36.33 -1.87
C LEU A 74 4.37 -37.73 -1.69
N ASP A 75 4.95 -38.72 -2.36
CA ASP A 75 4.53 -40.12 -2.23
C ASP A 75 5.19 -40.76 -1.01
N LEU A 76 4.36 -41.21 -0.07
CA LEU A 76 4.78 -41.89 1.16
C LEU A 76 4.61 -43.41 1.09
N THR A 77 4.23 -43.99 -0.05
CA THR A 77 4.00 -45.46 -0.20
C THR A 77 5.18 -46.30 0.27
N LYS A 78 6.39 -45.89 -0.04
CA LYS A 78 7.63 -46.62 0.35
C LYS A 78 7.89 -46.68 1.87
N TYR A 79 7.16 -45.84 2.63
CA TYR A 79 7.32 -45.82 4.10
C TYR A 79 6.20 -46.61 4.81
N VAL A 80 5.18 -47.09 4.10
CA VAL A 80 4.13 -47.92 4.66
C VAL A 80 4.71 -49.32 4.93
N ASP A 81 4.60 -49.76 6.17
CA ASP A 81 4.95 -51.15 6.56
C ASP A 81 3.70 -52.05 6.36
N GLU A 82 3.89 -53.31 6.05
CA GLU A 82 2.78 -54.23 5.79
C GLU A 82 1.89 -54.47 7.01
N SER A 83 2.46 -54.44 8.23
CA SER A 83 1.77 -54.82 9.46
C SER A 83 1.92 -53.84 10.63
N LEU A 84 3.00 -53.08 10.66
CA LEU A 84 3.33 -52.18 11.77
C LEU A 84 3.07 -50.71 11.41
N ASN A 85 2.76 -49.92 12.43
CA ASN A 85 2.55 -48.51 12.26
C ASN A 85 3.87 -47.73 12.21
N ARG A 86 3.88 -46.56 11.57
CA ARG A 86 5.06 -45.71 11.45
C ARG A 86 4.70 -44.25 11.45
N TYR A 87 5.54 -43.37 12.01
CA TYR A 87 5.53 -41.96 11.74
C TYR A 87 6.61 -41.60 10.72
N VAL A 88 6.26 -40.66 9.85
CA VAL A 88 7.17 -40.01 8.91
C VAL A 88 7.11 -38.52 9.18
N THR A 89 8.24 -37.88 9.39
CA THR A 89 8.33 -36.44 9.60
C THR A 89 8.76 -35.75 8.31
N ILE A 90 8.05 -34.69 7.96
CA ILE A 90 8.32 -33.84 6.78
C ILE A 90 8.84 -32.51 7.28
N GLY A 91 9.92 -32.03 6.70
CA GLY A 91 10.52 -30.76 7.09
C GLY A 91 11.30 -30.09 5.96
N ILE A 92 11.78 -28.90 6.25
CA ILE A 92 12.71 -28.17 5.41
C ILE A 92 14.08 -28.22 6.07
N SER A 93 15.11 -28.61 5.34
CA SER A 93 16.50 -28.46 5.77
C SER A 93 17.19 -27.34 5.03
N CYS A 94 18.07 -26.63 5.70
CA CYS A 94 19.03 -25.71 5.12
C CYS A 94 20.45 -26.19 5.47
N ASP A 95 21.22 -26.57 4.46
CA ASP A 95 22.60 -27.02 4.59
C ASP A 95 23.52 -25.89 4.08
N VAL A 96 24.28 -25.31 5.00
CA VAL A 96 25.19 -24.20 4.73
C VAL A 96 26.63 -24.62 4.53
N SER A 97 26.90 -25.95 4.53
CA SER A 97 28.25 -26.44 4.24
C SER A 97 28.76 -26.00 2.87
N GLU A 98 30.08 -25.83 2.73
CA GLU A 98 30.69 -25.29 1.51
C GLU A 98 30.34 -26.09 0.24
N ASN A 99 30.09 -27.40 0.41
CA ASN A 99 29.81 -28.29 -0.71
C ASN A 99 28.33 -28.36 -1.12
N VAL A 100 27.38 -27.92 -0.28
CA VAL A 100 25.95 -28.12 -0.52
C VAL A 100 25.23 -26.78 -0.72
N ARG A 101 25.27 -25.84 0.22
CA ARG A 101 24.64 -24.50 0.19
C ARG A 101 23.21 -24.53 -0.39
N ALA A 102 22.35 -25.37 0.17
CA ALA A 102 21.00 -25.56 -0.35
C ALA A 102 19.97 -25.79 0.75
N CYS A 103 18.78 -25.23 0.55
CA CYS A 103 17.60 -25.61 1.33
C CYS A 103 16.71 -26.53 0.49
N LYS A 104 16.12 -27.56 1.12
CA LYS A 104 15.25 -28.53 0.44
C LYS A 104 14.20 -29.12 1.39
N LEU A 105 13.14 -29.68 0.82
CA LEU A 105 12.21 -30.54 1.55
C LEU A 105 12.87 -31.88 1.87
N GLU A 106 12.67 -32.36 3.10
CA GLU A 106 13.19 -33.62 3.57
C GLU A 106 12.14 -34.45 4.29
N VAL A 107 12.38 -35.77 4.25
CA VAL A 107 11.52 -36.75 4.87
C VAL A 107 12.38 -37.63 5.78
N LYS A 108 12.02 -37.70 7.07
CA LYS A 108 12.63 -38.60 8.04
C LYS A 108 11.65 -39.69 8.43
N SER A 109 11.99 -40.93 8.15
CA SER A 109 11.19 -42.10 8.52
C SER A 109 11.54 -42.59 9.94
N GLY A 110 10.53 -42.81 10.75
CA GLY A 110 10.69 -43.49 12.05
C GLY A 110 10.77 -45.02 11.93
N THR A 111 11.02 -45.68 13.03
CA THR A 111 10.99 -47.15 13.12
C THR A 111 9.54 -47.63 13.15
N ALA A 112 9.23 -48.70 12.39
CA ALA A 112 7.92 -49.31 12.41
C ALA A 112 7.73 -50.06 13.76
N ALA A 113 6.57 -49.83 14.40
CA ALA A 113 6.21 -50.43 15.67
C ALA A 113 4.71 -50.42 15.89
N THR A 114 4.19 -51.17 16.86
CA THR A 114 2.77 -51.09 17.27
C THR A 114 2.42 -49.70 17.81
N SER A 115 3.36 -49.04 18.50
CA SER A 115 3.25 -47.66 19.00
C SER A 115 4.53 -46.89 18.59
N PRO A 116 4.59 -46.35 17.35
CA PRO A 116 5.81 -45.73 16.85
C PRO A 116 6.01 -44.33 17.45
N ALA A 117 7.28 -43.97 17.64
CA ALA A 117 7.66 -42.61 18.00
C ALA A 117 7.75 -41.70 16.76
N ILE A 118 7.48 -40.41 16.94
CA ILE A 118 7.68 -39.41 15.89
C ILE A 118 9.19 -39.18 15.73
N PRO A 119 9.75 -39.37 14.51
CA PRO A 119 11.17 -39.10 14.28
C PRO A 119 11.43 -37.57 14.29
N VAL A 120 12.49 -37.16 14.95
CA VAL A 120 12.86 -35.77 15.13
C VAL A 120 14.07 -35.45 14.26
N PHE A 121 14.01 -34.35 13.52
CA PHE A 121 15.19 -33.75 12.88
C PHE A 121 16.08 -33.13 13.97
N GLU A 122 17.37 -33.28 13.83
CA GLU A 122 18.35 -32.71 14.76
C GLU A 122 19.26 -31.73 14.02
N ASP A 123 19.35 -30.52 14.54
CA ASP A 123 20.25 -29.51 14.04
C ASP A 123 21.70 -29.89 14.24
N THR A 124 22.54 -29.58 13.26
CA THR A 124 23.99 -29.66 13.33
C THR A 124 24.63 -28.29 13.15
N ALA A 125 25.94 -28.17 13.23
CA ALA A 125 26.65 -26.93 13.00
C ALA A 125 26.42 -26.36 11.59
N SER A 126 26.30 -27.21 10.58
CA SER A 126 26.13 -26.82 9.17
C SER A 126 24.74 -27.06 8.62
N ARG A 127 23.82 -27.65 9.39
CA ARG A 127 22.51 -28.01 8.89
C ARG A 127 21.41 -27.77 9.91
N LYS A 128 20.41 -26.98 9.49
CA LYS A 128 19.25 -26.57 10.28
C LYS A 128 17.97 -27.11 9.69
N PHE A 129 16.95 -27.31 10.52
CA PHE A 129 15.70 -27.92 10.14
C PHE A 129 14.49 -27.15 10.67
N LEU A 130 13.43 -27.12 9.86
CA LEU A 130 12.07 -26.76 10.28
C LEU A 130 11.18 -27.97 10.05
N THR A 131 10.51 -28.46 11.08
CA THR A 131 9.58 -29.58 11.00
C THR A 131 8.18 -29.08 10.68
N LEU A 132 7.66 -29.40 9.49
CA LEU A 132 6.34 -28.98 9.03
C LEU A 132 5.22 -29.86 9.59
N ALA A 133 5.36 -31.18 9.47
CA ALA A 133 4.34 -32.12 9.90
C ALA A 133 4.90 -33.49 10.25
N ALA A 134 4.16 -34.23 11.07
CA ALA A 134 4.37 -35.67 11.30
C ALA A 134 3.15 -36.44 10.78
N VAL A 135 3.38 -37.38 9.88
CA VAL A 135 2.36 -38.22 9.25
C VAL A 135 2.37 -39.62 9.83
N TYR A 136 1.22 -40.04 10.35
CA TYR A 136 1.03 -41.39 10.87
C TYR A 136 0.61 -42.33 9.74
N LEU A 137 1.41 -43.35 9.50
CA LEU A 137 1.15 -44.42 8.54
C LEU A 137 0.76 -45.67 9.30
N LYS A 138 -0.49 -46.10 9.19
CA LYS A 138 -0.96 -47.37 9.73
C LYS A 138 -0.38 -48.54 8.90
N GLY A 139 -0.08 -49.67 9.54
CA GLY A 139 0.35 -50.88 8.82
C GLY A 139 -0.67 -51.27 7.74
N GLY A 140 -0.18 -51.54 6.53
CA GLY A 140 -1.00 -51.89 5.37
C GLY A 140 -1.88 -50.75 4.83
N ALA A 141 -1.65 -49.50 5.23
CA ALA A 141 -2.45 -48.33 4.78
C ALA A 141 -2.39 -48.16 3.26
N LYS A 142 -3.57 -47.99 2.64
CA LYS A 142 -3.72 -47.68 1.20
C LYS A 142 -4.07 -46.20 0.96
N SER A 143 -4.39 -45.47 2.03
CA SER A 143 -4.70 -44.04 1.97
C SER A 143 -4.33 -43.33 3.27
N ILE A 144 -4.08 -42.02 3.17
CA ILE A 144 -3.87 -41.10 4.26
C ILE A 144 -5.03 -40.12 4.29
N THR A 145 -5.46 -39.72 5.46
CA THR A 145 -6.44 -38.63 5.67
C THR A 145 -5.80 -37.51 6.49
N ASP A 146 -6.39 -36.33 6.50
CA ASP A 146 -5.88 -35.21 7.30
C ASP A 146 -5.79 -35.55 8.80
N GLY A 147 -6.67 -36.41 9.30
CA GLY A 147 -6.59 -36.94 10.69
C GLY A 147 -5.33 -37.75 11.01
N ASN A 148 -4.59 -38.19 9.98
CA ASN A 148 -3.30 -38.83 10.13
C ASN A 148 -2.12 -37.87 10.15
N ILE A 149 -2.35 -36.60 9.89
CA ILE A 149 -1.33 -35.57 9.74
C ILE A 149 -1.37 -34.65 10.97
N ARG A 150 -0.28 -34.63 11.70
CA ARG A 150 -0.09 -33.69 12.82
C ARG A 150 0.72 -32.50 12.34
N ASP A 151 0.09 -31.35 12.30
CA ASP A 151 0.76 -30.09 12.00
C ASP A 151 1.77 -29.75 13.13
N MET A 152 2.98 -29.39 12.76
CA MET A 152 4.06 -29.05 13.67
C MET A 152 4.53 -27.61 13.54
N ARG A 153 3.88 -26.81 12.66
CA ARG A 153 4.31 -25.43 12.35
C ARG A 153 4.11 -24.49 13.55
N GLU A 154 3.15 -24.75 14.42
CA GLU A 154 2.92 -23.95 15.63
C GLU A 154 3.92 -24.26 16.76
N ASP A 155 4.64 -25.36 16.69
CA ASP A 155 5.63 -25.76 17.69
C ASP A 155 6.93 -24.95 17.49
N GLU A 156 7.12 -23.87 18.27
CA GLU A 156 8.29 -22.97 18.18
C GLU A 156 9.64 -23.68 18.37
N LYS A 157 9.67 -24.86 18.98
CA LYS A 157 10.90 -25.67 19.14
C LYS A 157 11.22 -26.50 17.90
N LYS A 158 10.26 -26.66 16.98
CA LYS A 158 10.40 -27.53 15.81
C LYS A 158 10.29 -26.80 14.48
N CYS A 159 9.41 -25.79 14.40
CA CYS A 159 9.23 -24.97 13.24
C CYS A 159 9.01 -23.51 13.65
N GLY A 160 7.85 -23.21 14.20
CA GLY A 160 7.43 -21.85 14.53
C GLY A 160 7.05 -21.04 13.30
N PHE A 161 6.44 -19.89 13.56
CA PHE A 161 6.25 -18.85 12.56
C PHE A 161 7.34 -17.80 12.69
N VAL A 162 7.72 -17.20 11.57
CA VAL A 162 8.74 -16.14 11.54
C VAL A 162 8.30 -14.97 12.42
N LYS A 163 9.13 -14.63 13.39
CA LYS A 163 8.92 -13.52 14.31
C LYS A 163 10.16 -12.62 14.33
N CYS A 164 9.95 -11.32 14.47
CA CYS A 164 11.04 -10.39 14.73
C CYS A 164 11.35 -10.33 16.21
N VAL A 165 12.61 -10.53 16.60
CA VAL A 165 13.08 -10.54 18.01
C VAL A 165 13.42 -9.11 18.46
N LEU A 166 12.49 -8.17 18.34
CA LEU A 166 12.70 -6.74 18.68
C LEU A 166 13.15 -6.49 20.13
N GLY A 167 12.94 -7.44 21.04
CA GLY A 167 13.33 -7.29 22.44
C GLY A 167 14.81 -7.40 22.75
N LYS A 168 15.66 -7.73 21.78
CA LYS A 168 17.12 -7.90 21.94
C LYS A 168 17.95 -6.94 21.07
N CYS A 169 17.32 -6.13 20.22
CA CYS A 169 18.03 -5.24 19.30
C CYS A 169 18.42 -3.93 19.97
N ARG A 170 19.63 -3.43 19.65
CA ARG A 170 20.03 -2.04 19.98
C ARG A 170 19.19 -1.07 19.14
N VAL A 171 19.06 0.18 19.60
CA VAL A 171 18.23 1.22 18.91
C VAL A 171 18.62 1.41 17.43
N SER A 172 19.92 1.30 17.10
CA SER A 172 20.40 1.37 15.71
C SER A 172 19.95 0.19 14.84
N GLU A 173 19.84 -1.00 15.40
CA GLU A 173 19.35 -2.21 14.75
C GLU A 173 17.82 -2.17 14.60
N MET A 174 17.16 -1.56 15.58
CA MET A 174 15.72 -1.31 15.57
C MET A 174 15.28 -0.35 14.45
N LEU A 175 16.08 0.71 14.17
CA LEU A 175 15.81 1.66 13.09
C LEU A 175 15.88 1.00 11.70
N VAL A 176 16.84 0.10 11.48
CA VAL A 176 16.95 -0.64 10.21
C VAL A 176 15.79 -1.64 10.05
N ALA A 177 15.42 -2.33 11.14
CA ALA A 177 14.25 -3.23 11.12
C ALA A 177 12.94 -2.44 10.92
N MET A 178 12.80 -1.26 11.51
CA MET A 178 11.64 -0.39 11.28
C MET A 178 11.57 0.12 9.83
N ALA A 179 12.69 0.47 9.20
CA ALA A 179 12.71 0.85 7.79
C ALA A 179 12.23 -0.30 6.89
N PHE A 180 12.69 -1.53 7.14
CA PHE A 180 12.23 -2.72 6.42
C PHE A 180 10.74 -3.01 6.65
N VAL A 181 10.25 -2.88 7.90
CA VAL A 181 8.84 -3.04 8.24
C VAL A 181 8.01 -1.95 7.55
N THR A 182 8.51 -0.72 7.51
CA THR A 182 7.84 0.40 6.84
C THR A 182 7.73 0.16 5.33
N ASP A 183 8.80 -0.31 4.68
CA ASP A 183 8.78 -0.68 3.26
C ASP A 183 7.78 -1.81 2.98
N LYS A 184 7.74 -2.82 3.84
CA LYS A 184 6.77 -3.92 3.71
C LYS A 184 5.34 -3.48 4.00
N MET A 185 5.13 -2.58 4.94
CA MET A 185 3.82 -1.97 5.18
C MET A 185 3.37 -1.15 3.97
N ASN A 186 4.25 -0.37 3.35
CA ASN A 186 3.92 0.39 2.15
C ASN A 186 3.58 -0.53 0.96
N GLU A 187 4.32 -1.63 0.78
CA GLU A 187 3.98 -2.67 -0.21
C GLU A 187 2.60 -3.31 0.08
N MET A 188 2.29 -3.56 1.35
CA MET A 188 0.98 -4.12 1.76
C MET A 188 -0.15 -3.10 1.57
N VAL A 189 0.07 -1.83 1.89
CA VAL A 189 -0.91 -0.75 1.63
C VAL A 189 -1.23 -0.70 0.15
N GLY A 190 -0.23 -0.70 -0.74
CA GLY A 190 -0.47 -0.74 -2.19
C GLY A 190 -1.25 -1.97 -2.66
N LYS A 191 -1.08 -3.14 -2.01
CA LYS A 191 -1.87 -4.34 -2.31
C LYS A 191 -3.30 -4.24 -1.76
N ILE A 192 -3.49 -3.62 -0.60
CA ILE A 192 -4.81 -3.36 -0.02
C ILE A 192 -5.58 -2.41 -0.94
N ASP A 193 -4.96 -1.34 -1.43
CA ASP A 193 -5.58 -0.39 -2.36
C ASP A 193 -6.00 -1.10 -3.66
N THR A 194 -5.14 -1.99 -4.20
CA THR A 194 -5.46 -2.80 -5.38
C THR A 194 -6.61 -3.76 -5.13
N LEU A 195 -6.64 -4.42 -3.96
CA LEU A 195 -7.72 -5.31 -3.57
C LEU A 195 -9.02 -4.53 -3.34
N GLN A 196 -8.96 -3.36 -2.72
CA GLN A 196 -10.12 -2.50 -2.54
C GLN A 196 -10.70 -2.07 -3.89
N SER A 197 -9.86 -1.64 -4.84
CA SER A 197 -10.30 -1.34 -6.21
C SER A 197 -10.97 -2.54 -6.89
N THR A 198 -10.45 -3.74 -6.67
CA THR A 198 -11.01 -4.97 -7.21
C THR A 198 -12.35 -5.30 -6.56
N VAL A 199 -12.48 -5.14 -5.25
CA VAL A 199 -13.74 -5.32 -4.51
C VAL A 199 -14.79 -4.32 -4.97
N ASP A 200 -14.41 -3.04 -5.12
CA ASP A 200 -15.30 -1.99 -5.61
C ASP A 200 -15.77 -2.29 -7.06
N MET A 201 -14.86 -2.79 -7.91
CA MET A 201 -15.24 -3.28 -9.26
C MET A 201 -16.16 -4.49 -9.24
N LEU A 202 -15.92 -5.44 -8.31
CA LEU A 202 -16.80 -6.61 -8.17
C LEU A 202 -18.16 -6.21 -7.61
N GLN A 203 -18.22 -5.25 -6.69
CA GLN A 203 -19.46 -4.71 -6.15
C GLN A 203 -20.28 -4.05 -7.27
N LEU A 204 -19.64 -3.23 -8.11
CA LEU A 204 -20.31 -2.65 -9.28
C LEU A 204 -20.77 -3.70 -10.28
N LYS A 205 -20.03 -4.81 -10.48
CA LYS A 205 -20.51 -5.92 -11.32
C LYS A 205 -21.74 -6.61 -10.72
N VAL A 206 -21.87 -6.66 -9.40
CA VAL A 206 -23.07 -7.18 -8.73
C VAL A 206 -24.22 -6.19 -8.89
N ASP A 207 -23.95 -4.90 -8.76
CA ASP A 207 -24.95 -3.83 -8.96
C ASP A 207 -25.32 -3.69 -10.46
N ASP A 208 -24.39 -3.98 -11.39
CA ASP A 208 -24.60 -4.10 -12.84
C ASP A 208 -25.71 -5.10 -13.23
N LEU A 209 -25.85 -6.17 -12.47
CA LEU A 209 -26.90 -7.17 -12.70
C LEU A 209 -28.31 -6.65 -12.33
N THR A 210 -28.41 -5.45 -11.75
CA THR A 210 -29.66 -4.85 -11.26
C THR A 210 -30.05 -3.53 -11.93
N GLY A 211 -29.17 -2.93 -12.75
CA GLY A 211 -29.41 -1.65 -13.42
C GLY A 211 -29.42 -1.75 -14.95
N ASP A 212 -30.36 -1.04 -15.60
CA ASP A 212 -30.40 -0.91 -17.04
C ASP A 212 -29.30 0.05 -17.53
N ILE A 213 -28.74 -0.23 -18.71
CA ILE A 213 -27.80 0.69 -19.36
C ILE A 213 -28.57 1.93 -19.85
N VAL A 214 -28.18 3.10 -19.36
CA VAL A 214 -28.77 4.40 -19.75
C VAL A 214 -27.99 5.06 -20.86
N ALA A 215 -26.64 5.00 -20.79
CA ALA A 215 -25.79 5.61 -21.81
C ALA A 215 -24.46 4.87 -21.95
N THR A 216 -23.92 4.90 -23.16
CA THR A 216 -22.57 4.41 -23.49
C THR A 216 -21.88 5.38 -24.42
N GLY A 217 -20.56 5.42 -24.40
CA GLY A 217 -19.78 6.28 -25.31
C GLY A 217 -18.31 6.13 -25.10
N SER A 218 -17.54 7.03 -25.72
CA SER A 218 -16.08 7.07 -25.63
C SER A 218 -15.63 8.28 -24.82
N LEU A 219 -14.59 8.08 -23.98
CA LEU A 219 -13.90 9.15 -23.22
C LEU A 219 -12.42 9.28 -23.62
N GLY A 220 -11.96 8.53 -24.59
CA GLY A 220 -10.60 8.49 -25.10
C GLY A 220 -10.57 7.63 -26.37
N LYS A 221 -9.40 7.53 -26.99
CA LYS A 221 -9.24 6.72 -28.20
C LYS A 221 -9.64 5.27 -27.97
N ASP A 222 -9.19 4.70 -26.84
CA ASP A 222 -9.43 3.30 -26.46
C ASP A 222 -10.07 3.23 -25.06
N ILE A 223 -10.84 4.26 -24.67
CA ILE A 223 -11.55 4.35 -23.40
C ILE A 223 -13.05 4.52 -23.66
N TYR A 224 -13.85 3.69 -23.02
CA TYR A 224 -15.30 3.63 -23.16
C TYR A 224 -15.97 3.72 -21.80
N TYR A 225 -17.20 4.23 -21.76
CA TYR A 225 -18.01 4.26 -20.56
C TYR A 225 -19.36 3.58 -20.73
N VAL A 226 -19.88 3.12 -19.60
CA VAL A 226 -21.26 2.64 -19.45
C VAL A 226 -21.86 3.33 -18.22
N LEU A 227 -22.96 4.03 -18.41
CA LEU A 227 -23.77 4.62 -17.34
C LEU A 227 -25.00 3.76 -17.11
N TYR A 228 -25.28 3.42 -15.88
CA TYR A 228 -26.42 2.61 -15.46
C TYR A 228 -27.50 3.45 -14.79
N SER A 229 -28.75 2.97 -14.82
CA SER A 229 -29.92 3.65 -14.25
C SER A 229 -29.86 3.88 -12.74
N ASN A 230 -29.02 3.14 -12.04
CA ASN A 230 -28.73 3.30 -10.61
C ASN A 230 -27.67 4.39 -10.29
N GLY A 231 -27.20 5.11 -11.32
CA GLY A 231 -26.19 6.16 -11.17
C GLY A 231 -24.73 5.68 -11.12
N ASN A 232 -24.49 4.40 -11.37
CA ASN A 232 -23.13 3.87 -11.49
C ASN A 232 -22.56 4.14 -12.88
N LEU A 233 -21.36 4.71 -12.93
CA LEU A 233 -20.62 4.93 -14.16
C LEU A 233 -19.35 4.09 -14.17
N LEU A 234 -19.22 3.23 -15.16
CA LEU A 234 -18.05 2.39 -15.36
C LEU A 234 -17.25 2.90 -16.57
N VAL A 235 -15.97 3.19 -16.35
CA VAL A 235 -15.03 3.60 -17.40
C VAL A 235 -13.99 2.50 -17.59
N ARG A 236 -13.85 2.01 -18.82
CA ARG A 236 -12.94 0.89 -19.19
C ARG A 236 -12.08 1.28 -20.39
N GLY A 237 -10.90 0.68 -20.45
CA GLY A 237 -9.99 0.83 -21.58
C GLY A 237 -8.57 1.15 -21.15
N THR A 238 -7.79 1.69 -22.08
CA THR A 238 -6.36 1.98 -21.83
C THR A 238 -5.98 3.34 -22.40
N GLY A 239 -4.99 3.99 -21.78
CA GLY A 239 -4.46 5.28 -22.23
C GLY A 239 -5.12 6.49 -21.56
N GLU A 240 -5.11 7.62 -22.25
CA GLU A 240 -5.53 8.92 -21.73
C GLU A 240 -7.00 9.21 -22.06
N MET A 241 -7.75 9.82 -21.14
CA MET A 241 -9.06 10.40 -21.44
C MET A 241 -8.88 11.65 -22.31
N TYR A 242 -9.92 11.96 -23.10
CA TYR A 242 -10.00 13.22 -23.81
C TYR A 242 -10.12 14.40 -22.84
N ASP A 243 -9.54 15.53 -23.24
CA ASP A 243 -9.79 16.81 -22.62
C ASP A 243 -11.04 17.45 -23.23
N TYR A 244 -11.84 18.06 -22.39
CA TYR A 244 -13.07 18.75 -22.77
C TYR A 244 -12.95 20.24 -22.43
N ASP A 245 -13.79 21.05 -23.06
CA ASP A 245 -13.92 22.48 -22.79
C ASP A 245 -15.38 22.86 -22.51
N ILE A 246 -15.59 24.07 -22.00
CA ILE A 246 -16.93 24.53 -21.63
C ILE A 246 -17.70 25.02 -22.87
N ASP A 247 -17.00 25.53 -23.88
CA ASP A 247 -17.59 26.29 -24.97
C ASP A 247 -17.74 25.51 -26.28
N GLY A 248 -17.10 24.36 -26.45
CA GLY A 248 -17.08 23.59 -27.69
C GLY A 248 -17.25 22.10 -27.53
N ASN A 249 -16.17 21.42 -27.16
CA ASN A 249 -16.16 19.97 -26.97
C ASN A 249 -16.50 19.61 -25.52
N GLN A 250 -17.78 19.67 -25.15
CA GLN A 250 -18.22 19.41 -23.78
C GLN A 250 -18.15 17.94 -23.41
N SER A 251 -17.79 17.66 -22.14
CA SER A 251 -17.87 16.34 -21.58
C SER A 251 -19.31 15.78 -21.64
N PRO A 252 -19.50 14.49 -21.97
CA PRO A 252 -20.81 13.85 -21.89
C PRO A 252 -21.41 13.86 -20.47
N PHE A 253 -20.62 14.22 -19.47
CA PHE A 253 -21.04 14.25 -18.07
C PHE A 253 -21.15 15.67 -17.49
N LEU A 254 -20.86 16.73 -18.25
CA LEU A 254 -20.95 18.11 -17.76
C LEU A 254 -22.32 18.36 -17.12
N GLY A 255 -22.31 18.71 -15.82
CA GLY A 255 -23.53 18.99 -15.08
C GLY A 255 -24.46 17.79 -14.84
N ASN A 256 -23.97 16.56 -15.05
CA ASN A 256 -24.77 15.36 -14.86
C ASN A 256 -25.19 15.18 -13.38
N LYS A 257 -26.48 14.95 -13.15
CA LYS A 257 -27.08 14.77 -11.81
C LYS A 257 -27.45 13.36 -11.46
N GLU A 258 -27.22 12.42 -12.37
CA GLU A 258 -27.57 11.01 -12.19
C GLU A 258 -26.39 10.18 -11.71
N ILE A 259 -25.16 10.56 -12.11
CA ILE A 259 -23.94 9.87 -11.71
C ILE A 259 -23.73 10.02 -10.20
N GLN A 260 -23.65 8.89 -9.49
CA GLN A 260 -23.39 8.81 -8.04
C GLN A 260 -22.02 8.21 -7.72
N THR A 261 -21.65 7.15 -8.43
CA THR A 261 -20.39 6.43 -8.24
C THR A 261 -19.71 6.22 -9.58
N VAL A 262 -18.40 6.46 -9.62
CA VAL A 262 -17.58 6.23 -10.81
C VAL A 262 -16.50 5.20 -10.50
N VAL A 263 -16.31 4.25 -11.39
CA VAL A 263 -15.16 3.34 -11.37
C VAL A 263 -14.38 3.47 -12.66
N VAL A 264 -13.13 3.81 -12.53
CA VAL A 264 -12.17 3.85 -13.65
C VAL A 264 -11.27 2.63 -13.55
N SER A 265 -11.28 1.79 -14.60
CA SER A 265 -10.54 0.53 -14.63
C SER A 265 -9.04 0.73 -14.82
N GLU A 266 -8.27 -0.27 -14.40
CA GLU A 266 -6.83 -0.33 -14.68
C GLU A 266 -6.56 -0.23 -16.19
N GLY A 267 -5.45 0.43 -16.53
CA GLY A 267 -5.05 0.76 -17.89
C GLY A 267 -5.33 2.21 -18.29
N VAL A 268 -6.26 2.90 -17.63
CA VAL A 268 -6.48 4.34 -17.82
C VAL A 268 -5.35 5.11 -17.12
N THR A 269 -4.75 6.08 -17.82
CA THR A 269 -3.55 6.79 -17.35
C THR A 269 -3.80 8.25 -17.00
N SER A 270 -4.90 8.86 -17.50
CA SER A 270 -5.28 10.23 -17.11
C SER A 270 -6.78 10.35 -16.89
N ILE A 271 -7.18 11.25 -15.99
CA ILE A 271 -8.51 11.86 -16.02
C ILE A 271 -8.36 13.16 -16.80
N GLY A 272 -9.11 13.31 -17.90
CA GLY A 272 -9.04 14.49 -18.78
C GLY A 272 -9.58 15.77 -18.14
N GLU A 273 -9.33 16.89 -18.78
CA GLU A 273 -9.85 18.19 -18.34
C GLU A 273 -11.38 18.23 -18.42
N ASN A 274 -12.04 18.81 -17.44
CA ASN A 274 -13.47 19.04 -17.32
C ASN A 274 -14.37 17.78 -17.45
N VAL A 275 -13.79 16.55 -17.34
CA VAL A 275 -14.55 15.30 -17.59
C VAL A 275 -15.76 15.17 -16.68
N PHE A 276 -15.62 15.42 -15.37
CA PHE A 276 -16.69 15.32 -14.38
C PHE A 276 -17.07 16.67 -13.77
N GLU A 277 -16.90 17.74 -14.56
CA GLU A 277 -17.25 19.07 -14.10
C GLU A 277 -18.76 19.16 -13.80
N ASN A 278 -19.09 19.72 -12.63
CA ASN A 278 -20.46 19.90 -12.15
C ASN A 278 -21.31 18.62 -12.04
N CYS A 279 -20.67 17.46 -11.87
CA CYS A 279 -21.34 16.21 -11.49
C CYS A 279 -21.74 16.23 -10.01
N GLN A 280 -22.78 17.03 -9.68
CA GLN A 280 -23.13 17.39 -8.30
C GLN A 280 -23.60 16.21 -7.43
N SER A 281 -24.09 15.13 -8.04
CA SER A 281 -24.53 13.91 -7.33
C SER A 281 -23.42 12.88 -7.15
N MET A 282 -22.27 13.07 -7.82
CA MET A 282 -21.16 12.11 -7.78
C MET A 282 -20.44 12.18 -6.44
N GLN A 283 -20.62 11.18 -5.58
CA GLN A 283 -20.06 11.14 -4.24
C GLN A 283 -18.72 10.41 -4.16
N LYS A 284 -18.52 9.40 -4.99
CA LYS A 284 -17.34 8.52 -4.94
C LYS A 284 -16.76 8.27 -6.32
N ILE A 285 -15.44 8.23 -6.39
CA ILE A 285 -14.71 7.72 -7.56
C ILE A 285 -13.60 6.75 -7.11
N THR A 286 -13.48 5.63 -7.82
CA THR A 286 -12.35 4.71 -7.70
C THR A 286 -11.42 4.93 -8.89
N LEU A 287 -10.17 5.29 -8.59
CA LEU A 287 -9.13 5.57 -9.58
C LEU A 287 -8.17 4.39 -9.72
N PRO A 288 -7.68 4.08 -10.93
CA PRO A 288 -6.75 2.97 -11.16
C PRO A 288 -5.33 3.28 -10.68
N THR A 289 -4.57 2.24 -10.36
CA THR A 289 -3.15 2.39 -9.98
C THR A 289 -2.26 2.85 -11.14
N THR A 290 -2.72 2.69 -12.38
CA THR A 290 -2.08 3.15 -13.60
C THR A 290 -2.19 4.66 -13.85
N LEU A 291 -2.99 5.38 -13.03
CA LEU A 291 -3.22 6.80 -13.22
C LEU A 291 -1.95 7.63 -12.93
N THR A 292 -1.62 8.54 -13.84
CA THR A 292 -0.46 9.44 -13.76
C THR A 292 -0.84 10.91 -13.63
N SER A 293 -2.04 11.30 -14.10
CA SER A 293 -2.48 12.70 -14.09
C SER A 293 -3.98 12.88 -13.88
N ILE A 294 -4.34 13.99 -13.26
CA ILE A 294 -5.70 14.49 -13.11
C ILE A 294 -5.75 15.87 -13.78
N GLY A 295 -6.62 16.05 -14.76
CA GLY A 295 -6.72 17.24 -15.60
C GLY A 295 -7.27 18.47 -14.90
N HIS A 296 -7.26 19.60 -15.62
CA HIS A 296 -7.86 20.86 -15.18
C HIS A 296 -9.36 20.67 -14.95
N ALA A 297 -9.89 21.22 -13.85
CA ALA A 297 -11.32 21.19 -13.50
C ALA A 297 -11.98 19.81 -13.58
N ALA A 298 -11.20 18.72 -13.53
CA ALA A 298 -11.68 17.34 -13.74
C ALA A 298 -12.87 16.98 -12.83
N PHE A 299 -12.89 17.49 -11.59
CA PHE A 299 -13.96 17.29 -10.60
C PHE A 299 -14.47 18.61 -10.03
N MET A 300 -14.33 19.70 -10.76
CA MET A 300 -14.79 21.02 -10.34
C MET A 300 -16.30 21.03 -10.10
N GLN A 301 -16.74 21.68 -9.02
CA GLN A 301 -18.16 21.81 -8.65
C GLN A 301 -18.53 23.28 -8.47
N GLY A 302 -19.66 23.66 -9.09
CA GLY A 302 -20.20 25.01 -8.97
C GLY A 302 -19.58 26.04 -9.92
N ASP A 303 -20.22 27.21 -9.96
CA ASP A 303 -19.86 28.33 -10.81
C ASP A 303 -19.00 29.39 -10.07
N GLY A 304 -18.45 29.03 -8.91
CA GLY A 304 -17.60 29.92 -8.12
C GLY A 304 -18.32 30.93 -7.22
N TYR A 305 -19.64 30.94 -7.16
CA TYR A 305 -20.41 31.98 -6.45
C TYR A 305 -21.15 31.53 -5.19
N VAL A 306 -21.15 30.25 -4.84
CA VAL A 306 -21.98 29.78 -3.70
C VAL A 306 -21.20 28.84 -2.79
N SER A 307 -21.28 29.09 -1.49
CA SER A 307 -20.73 28.26 -0.40
C SER A 307 -21.38 26.86 -0.28
N MET A 308 -21.98 26.34 -1.32
CA MET A 308 -22.59 25.02 -1.34
C MET A 308 -21.57 23.99 -1.81
N VAL A 309 -21.44 22.94 -1.03
CA VAL A 309 -20.48 21.85 -1.22
C VAL A 309 -21.22 20.69 -1.83
N TYR A 310 -20.90 20.36 -3.07
CA TYR A 310 -21.55 19.29 -3.83
C TYR A 310 -20.54 18.25 -4.33
N GLY A 311 -21.07 17.15 -4.82
CA GLY A 311 -20.32 16.16 -5.56
C GLY A 311 -19.38 15.34 -4.68
N LEU A 312 -18.17 15.18 -5.15
CA LEU A 312 -17.19 14.23 -4.64
C LEU A 312 -16.86 14.44 -3.16
N THR A 313 -17.15 13.42 -2.35
CA THR A 313 -16.91 13.41 -0.89
C THR A 313 -15.70 12.59 -0.50
N ASP A 314 -15.36 11.59 -1.31
CA ASP A 314 -14.28 10.63 -1.05
C ASP A 314 -13.49 10.34 -2.31
N ILE A 315 -12.17 10.48 -2.20
CA ILE A 315 -11.21 10.17 -3.27
C ILE A 315 -9.89 9.73 -2.68
N THR A 316 -9.34 8.65 -3.24
CA THR A 316 -7.95 8.24 -3.00
C THR A 316 -7.14 8.52 -4.27
N ILE A 317 -6.13 9.40 -4.17
CA ILE A 317 -5.22 9.69 -5.28
C ILE A 317 -4.15 8.58 -5.32
N PRO A 318 -4.04 7.83 -6.43
CA PRO A 318 -3.05 6.76 -6.56
C PRO A 318 -1.60 7.28 -6.48
N SER A 319 -0.71 6.44 -5.95
CA SER A 319 0.71 6.77 -5.79
C SER A 319 1.49 6.95 -7.11
N GLY A 320 0.88 6.62 -8.26
CA GLY A 320 1.42 6.87 -9.60
C GLY A 320 1.19 8.29 -10.11
N VAL A 321 0.28 9.06 -9.50
CA VAL A 321 -0.09 10.41 -9.96
C VAL A 321 1.07 11.38 -9.73
N THR A 322 1.49 12.07 -10.79
CA THR A 322 2.58 13.05 -10.79
C THR A 322 2.09 14.49 -10.94
N SER A 323 0.91 14.68 -11.54
CA SER A 323 0.35 16.01 -11.77
C SER A 323 -1.14 16.09 -11.44
N ILE A 324 -1.56 17.24 -10.87
CA ILE A 324 -2.95 17.59 -10.58
C ILE A 324 -3.20 18.95 -11.22
N GLY A 325 -4.19 19.03 -12.10
CA GLY A 325 -4.54 20.23 -12.85
C GLY A 325 -5.11 21.36 -12.00
N GLY A 326 -5.17 22.55 -12.56
CA GLY A 326 -5.81 23.70 -11.91
C GLY A 326 -7.29 23.43 -11.68
N SER A 327 -7.83 23.94 -10.58
CA SER A 327 -9.26 23.79 -10.23
C SER A 327 -9.77 22.35 -10.16
N ALA A 328 -8.89 21.34 -10.17
CA ALA A 328 -9.26 19.92 -10.29
C ALA A 328 -10.35 19.47 -9.30
N PHE A 329 -10.34 20.00 -8.08
CA PHE A 329 -11.32 19.70 -7.02
C PHE A 329 -12.04 20.93 -6.50
N TRP A 330 -12.02 22.05 -7.24
CA TRP A 330 -12.66 23.28 -6.79
C TRP A 330 -14.13 23.07 -6.43
N GLY A 331 -14.54 23.52 -5.23
CA GLY A 331 -15.91 23.44 -4.75
C GLY A 331 -16.39 22.04 -4.34
N SER A 332 -15.53 21.04 -4.41
CA SER A 332 -15.91 19.66 -4.07
C SER A 332 -16.17 19.45 -2.58
N ALA A 333 -16.96 18.40 -2.26
CA ALA A 333 -17.38 18.05 -0.91
C ALA A 333 -16.36 17.18 -0.15
N ILE A 334 -15.13 17.05 -0.64
CA ILE A 334 -14.07 16.21 -0.06
C ILE A 334 -13.84 16.56 1.40
N ASN A 335 -13.87 15.56 2.29
CA ASN A 335 -13.65 15.75 3.73
C ASN A 335 -12.18 15.64 4.13
N SER A 336 -11.41 14.80 3.44
CA SER A 336 -9.97 14.61 3.64
C SER A 336 -9.28 14.40 2.30
N LEU A 337 -8.02 14.84 2.20
CA LEU A 337 -7.23 14.68 0.98
C LEU A 337 -5.80 14.28 1.34
N VAL A 338 -5.32 13.22 0.72
CA VAL A 338 -3.91 12.82 0.74
C VAL A 338 -3.32 13.02 -0.64
N ILE A 339 -2.30 13.86 -0.73
CA ILE A 339 -1.54 14.10 -1.96
C ILE A 339 -0.27 13.25 -1.88
N PRO A 340 -0.11 12.25 -2.77
CA PRO A 340 1.03 11.33 -2.74
C PRO A 340 2.38 12.02 -2.93
N GLU A 341 3.45 11.37 -2.51
CA GLU A 341 4.83 11.83 -2.68
C GLU A 341 5.26 11.96 -4.16
N SER A 342 4.62 11.23 -5.06
CA SER A 342 4.84 11.28 -6.51
C SER A 342 4.41 12.59 -7.15
N VAL A 343 3.51 13.36 -6.51
CA VAL A 343 2.99 14.60 -7.08
C VAL A 343 4.05 15.69 -7.04
N THR A 344 4.44 16.15 -8.23
CA THR A 344 5.43 17.21 -8.45
C THR A 344 4.84 18.48 -9.04
N GLU A 345 3.61 18.39 -9.58
CA GLU A 345 2.92 19.53 -10.22
C GLU A 345 1.49 19.63 -9.71
N ILE A 346 1.11 20.82 -9.26
CA ILE A 346 -0.26 21.13 -8.85
C ILE A 346 -0.63 22.51 -9.42
N GLY A 347 -1.70 22.53 -10.19
CA GLY A 347 -2.22 23.77 -10.80
C GLY A 347 -2.87 24.71 -9.78
N LYS A 348 -3.14 25.95 -10.21
CA LYS A 348 -3.78 26.97 -9.38
C LYS A 348 -5.20 26.54 -8.99
N TYR A 349 -5.62 26.93 -7.78
CA TYR A 349 -7.00 26.73 -7.29
C TYR A 349 -7.42 25.27 -7.13
N ALA A 350 -6.50 24.30 -7.14
CA ALA A 350 -6.82 22.88 -7.22
C ALA A 350 -7.88 22.40 -6.21
N CYS A 351 -7.88 22.92 -4.99
CA CYS A 351 -8.87 22.61 -3.93
C CYS A 351 -9.54 23.87 -3.39
N ARG A 352 -9.66 24.95 -4.20
CA ARG A 352 -10.34 26.16 -3.77
C ARG A 352 -11.81 25.89 -3.42
N ASP A 353 -12.33 26.60 -2.43
CA ASP A 353 -13.74 26.52 -1.97
C ASP A 353 -14.20 25.10 -1.54
N CYS A 354 -13.27 24.19 -1.20
CA CYS A 354 -13.58 22.90 -0.61
C CYS A 354 -14.03 23.11 0.85
N ALA A 355 -15.22 23.66 1.06
CA ALA A 355 -15.70 24.08 2.38
C ALA A 355 -15.99 22.92 3.36
N ALA A 356 -16.02 21.66 2.90
CA ALA A 356 -16.14 20.47 3.73
C ALA A 356 -14.78 19.92 4.20
N LEU A 357 -13.67 20.31 3.55
CA LEU A 357 -12.33 19.75 3.76
C LEU A 357 -11.82 20.05 5.18
N LYS A 358 -11.53 19.02 5.95
CA LYS A 358 -11.09 19.08 7.35
C LYS A 358 -9.61 18.78 7.52
N SER A 359 -9.10 17.84 6.74
CA SER A 359 -7.71 17.37 6.85
C SER A 359 -7.04 17.22 5.49
N VAL A 360 -5.77 17.60 5.44
CA VAL A 360 -4.91 17.42 4.26
C VAL A 360 -3.57 16.86 4.70
N THR A 361 -3.04 15.92 3.92
CA THR A 361 -1.65 15.47 4.01
C THR A 361 -0.98 15.66 2.66
N VAL A 362 0.14 16.38 2.62
CA VAL A 362 0.93 16.63 1.41
C VAL A 362 2.23 15.86 1.49
N GLY A 363 2.33 14.77 0.72
CA GLY A 363 3.59 14.02 0.55
C GLY A 363 4.46 14.57 -0.59
N GLY A 364 3.87 15.27 -1.55
CA GLY A 364 4.52 15.78 -2.75
C GLY A 364 5.49 16.93 -2.52
N THR A 365 6.08 17.41 -3.62
CA THR A 365 7.12 18.45 -3.58
C THR A 365 6.60 19.88 -3.70
N VAL A 366 5.32 20.08 -4.03
CA VAL A 366 4.74 21.38 -4.30
C VAL A 366 3.34 21.52 -3.70
N ILE A 367 3.00 22.72 -3.23
CA ILE A 367 1.64 23.18 -2.95
C ILE A 367 1.34 24.31 -3.93
N GLY A 368 0.27 24.18 -4.73
CA GLY A 368 -0.09 25.10 -5.80
C GLY A 368 -0.54 26.47 -5.31
N GLU A 369 -0.53 27.47 -6.18
CA GLU A 369 -1.04 28.81 -5.87
C GLU A 369 -2.55 28.78 -5.62
N PHE A 370 -3.02 29.52 -4.61
CA PHE A 370 -4.43 29.64 -4.23
C PHE A 370 -5.11 28.28 -3.94
N MET A 371 -4.33 27.24 -3.65
CA MET A 371 -4.80 25.86 -3.67
C MET A 371 -5.94 25.60 -2.68
N PHE A 372 -5.87 26.14 -1.47
CA PHE A 372 -6.84 25.89 -0.39
C PHE A 372 -7.64 27.15 0.01
N VAL A 373 -7.75 28.13 -0.88
CA VAL A 373 -8.55 29.33 -0.60
C VAL A 373 -9.97 28.95 -0.20
N SER A 374 -10.48 29.56 0.86
CA SER A 374 -11.83 29.32 1.40
C SER A 374 -12.12 27.89 1.89
N CYS A 375 -11.10 27.11 2.21
CA CYS A 375 -11.27 25.84 2.92
C CYS A 375 -11.59 26.11 4.39
N ILE A 376 -12.77 26.61 4.69
CA ILE A 376 -13.15 27.20 5.99
C ILE A 376 -13.13 26.19 7.17
N LYS A 377 -13.27 24.88 6.90
CA LYS A 377 -13.23 23.81 7.91
C LYS A 377 -11.88 23.12 8.03
N LEU A 378 -10.89 23.50 7.20
CA LEU A 378 -9.57 22.90 7.22
C LEU A 378 -8.89 23.19 8.56
N SER A 379 -8.66 22.15 9.36
CA SER A 379 -8.11 22.26 10.71
C SER A 379 -6.85 21.43 10.92
N THR A 380 -6.65 20.38 10.12
CA THR A 380 -5.47 19.49 10.17
C THR A 380 -4.73 19.58 8.85
N PHE A 381 -3.46 19.96 8.91
CA PHE A 381 -2.61 20.06 7.72
C PHE A 381 -1.23 19.49 8.01
N ASN A 382 -0.90 18.39 7.35
CA ASN A 382 0.38 17.68 7.50
C ASN A 382 1.19 17.78 6.21
N ILE A 383 2.49 18.01 6.34
CA ILE A 383 3.42 18.17 5.23
C ILE A 383 4.59 17.23 5.43
N GLY A 384 4.86 16.40 4.43
CA GLY A 384 6.06 15.55 4.38
C GLY A 384 7.34 16.36 4.14
N SER A 385 8.47 15.81 4.54
CA SER A 385 9.79 16.47 4.47
C SER A 385 10.31 16.78 3.04
N LYS A 386 9.64 16.23 2.00
CA LYS A 386 10.03 16.42 0.59
C LYS A 386 9.56 17.74 -0.02
N LEU A 387 8.73 18.53 0.67
CA LEU A 387 8.19 19.78 0.14
C LEU A 387 9.30 20.78 -0.19
N LYS A 388 9.23 21.38 -1.37
CA LYS A 388 10.19 22.36 -1.89
C LYS A 388 9.58 23.74 -2.10
N LYS A 389 8.27 23.78 -2.41
CA LYS A 389 7.60 25.03 -2.78
C LYS A 389 6.18 25.11 -2.25
N ILE A 390 5.82 26.27 -1.72
CA ILE A 390 4.46 26.69 -1.38
C ILE A 390 4.10 27.88 -2.25
N GLY A 391 2.99 27.80 -2.98
CA GLY A 391 2.50 28.85 -3.85
C GLY A 391 2.04 30.10 -3.11
N SER A 392 1.61 31.12 -3.83
CA SER A 392 1.05 32.34 -3.25
C SER A 392 -0.39 32.13 -2.80
N ASN A 393 -0.80 32.83 -1.72
CA ASN A 393 -2.20 32.90 -1.24
C ASN A 393 -2.85 31.53 -0.93
N VAL A 394 -2.07 30.55 -0.50
CA VAL A 394 -2.51 29.15 -0.37
C VAL A 394 -3.64 29.00 0.63
N PHE A 395 -3.55 29.65 1.80
CA PHE A 395 -4.47 29.46 2.92
C PHE A 395 -5.40 30.67 3.16
N ASN A 396 -5.65 31.51 2.16
CA ASN A 396 -6.59 32.61 2.30
C ASN A 396 -7.96 32.08 2.72
N TYR A 397 -8.57 32.72 3.74
CA TYR A 397 -9.88 32.35 4.33
C TYR A 397 -9.95 30.96 4.99
N CYS A 398 -8.81 30.33 5.30
CA CYS A 398 -8.76 29.08 6.07
C CYS A 398 -8.87 29.38 7.58
N ALA A 399 -10.02 29.85 8.05
CA ALA A 399 -10.21 30.35 9.40
C ALA A 399 -10.02 29.29 10.52
N ALA A 400 -10.28 28.01 10.22
CA ALA A 400 -10.12 26.91 11.17
C ALA A 400 -8.68 26.43 11.30
N LEU A 401 -7.80 26.71 10.32
CA LEU A 401 -6.41 26.23 10.32
C LEU A 401 -5.60 27.04 11.32
N LYS A 402 -5.16 26.40 12.41
CA LYS A 402 -4.35 27.03 13.48
C LYS A 402 -2.89 26.61 13.42
N SER A 403 -2.62 25.40 12.97
CA SER A 403 -1.26 24.87 12.89
C SER A 403 -1.08 23.96 11.68
N ILE A 404 0.17 23.90 11.22
CA ILE A 404 0.67 22.95 10.23
C ILE A 404 1.68 22.04 10.93
N THR A 405 1.67 20.76 10.66
CA THR A 405 2.73 19.82 11.04
C THR A 405 3.64 19.59 9.82
N TYR A 406 4.92 19.75 9.99
CA TYR A 406 5.93 19.48 8.98
C TYR A 406 6.91 18.42 9.46
N ASP A 407 7.08 17.35 8.70
CA ASP A 407 7.90 16.17 9.03
C ASP A 407 9.42 16.41 8.79
N GLY A 408 9.86 17.65 8.71
CA GLY A 408 11.24 18.08 8.58
C GLY A 408 11.67 18.99 9.72
N THR A 409 12.93 19.42 9.66
CA THR A 409 13.52 20.35 10.63
C THR A 409 13.13 21.80 10.35
N LEU A 410 13.33 22.69 11.33
CA LEU A 410 13.18 24.15 11.17
C LEU A 410 14.02 24.67 10.00
N ALA A 411 15.28 24.24 9.89
CA ALA A 411 16.16 24.65 8.80
C ALA A 411 15.62 24.22 7.43
N GLN A 412 15.04 23.02 7.33
CA GLN A 412 14.39 22.54 6.09
C GLN A 412 13.12 23.35 5.79
N TRP A 413 12.30 23.65 6.80
CA TRP A 413 11.12 24.51 6.64
C TRP A 413 11.49 25.91 6.12
N GLN A 414 12.54 26.51 6.65
CA GLN A 414 13.02 27.83 6.21
C GLN A 414 13.50 27.81 4.76
N ALA A 415 14.11 26.72 4.32
CA ALA A 415 14.60 26.56 2.96
C ALA A 415 13.50 26.35 1.89
N ILE A 416 12.24 26.06 2.29
CA ILE A 416 11.11 25.94 1.36
C ILE A 416 10.84 27.30 0.70
N GLU A 417 10.76 27.32 -0.64
CA GLU A 417 10.31 28.50 -1.39
C GLU A 417 8.85 28.82 -1.06
N LYS A 418 8.57 30.05 -0.66
CA LYS A 418 7.24 30.49 -0.27
C LYS A 418 6.80 31.68 -1.13
N GLY A 419 5.65 31.56 -1.79
CA GLY A 419 5.02 32.62 -2.55
C GLY A 419 4.47 33.72 -1.65
N SER A 420 4.01 34.82 -2.25
CA SER A 420 3.42 35.96 -1.53
C SER A 420 2.17 35.52 -0.75
N ASN A 421 2.03 35.98 0.49
CA ASN A 421 0.86 35.69 1.35
C ASN A 421 0.52 34.18 1.45
N TRP A 422 1.53 33.31 1.36
CA TRP A 422 1.34 31.85 1.37
C TRP A 422 0.53 31.36 2.57
N ASP A 423 0.68 32.03 3.70
CA ASP A 423 0.02 31.74 4.98
C ASP A 423 -1.40 32.30 5.09
N GLY A 424 -1.91 32.94 4.02
CA GLY A 424 -3.24 33.54 3.96
C GLY A 424 -3.36 34.88 4.70
N ARG A 425 -2.26 35.57 4.94
CA ARG A 425 -2.22 36.88 5.59
C ARG A 425 -1.96 37.97 4.55
N SER A 426 -3.03 38.56 4.06
CA SER A 426 -2.96 39.73 3.16
C SER A 426 -3.27 41.01 3.92
N ALA A 427 -2.49 42.05 3.68
CA ALA A 427 -2.74 43.37 4.25
C ALA A 427 -4.05 44.01 3.74
N MET A 428 -4.62 43.49 2.66
CA MET A 428 -5.81 44.04 2.01
C MET A 428 -7.11 43.31 2.35
N GLU A 429 -7.04 42.17 3.05
CA GLU A 429 -8.21 41.31 3.30
C GLU A 429 -8.59 41.29 4.79
N THR A 430 -9.90 41.43 5.05
CA THR A 430 -10.46 41.47 6.41
C THR A 430 -10.57 40.09 7.03
N ALA A 431 -10.57 39.00 6.24
CA ALA A 431 -10.65 37.63 6.68
C ALA A 431 -9.33 36.89 6.40
N GLN A 432 -8.51 36.78 7.41
CA GLN A 432 -7.20 36.10 7.34
C GLN A 432 -7.32 34.62 7.71
N SER A 433 -6.32 33.81 7.34
CA SER A 433 -6.20 32.45 7.87
C SER A 433 -6.04 32.45 9.39
N GLY A 434 -6.45 31.36 10.03
CA GLY A 434 -6.23 31.19 11.47
C GLY A 434 -4.83 30.70 11.84
N LEU A 435 -3.93 30.49 10.84
CA LEU A 435 -2.64 29.84 11.00
C LEU A 435 -1.69 30.67 11.87
N VAL A 436 -1.24 30.10 12.97
CA VAL A 436 -0.31 30.77 13.93
C VAL A 436 0.89 29.90 14.30
N LYS A 437 0.92 28.63 13.91
CA LYS A 437 2.00 27.71 14.28
C LYS A 437 2.39 26.76 13.16
N ILE A 438 3.70 26.55 12.98
CA ILE A 438 4.26 25.49 12.14
C ILE A 438 5.09 24.57 13.04
N GLN A 439 4.65 23.36 13.28
CA GLN A 439 5.36 22.38 14.10
C GLN A 439 6.34 21.60 13.23
N CYS A 440 7.61 21.65 13.54
CA CYS A 440 8.71 20.87 12.93
C CYS A 440 9.20 19.79 13.90
N THR A 441 10.13 18.95 13.46
CA THR A 441 10.68 17.84 14.27
C THR A 441 11.60 18.29 15.40
N ASP A 442 12.22 19.46 15.28
CA ASP A 442 13.23 20.01 16.19
C ASP A 442 12.84 21.37 16.82
N GLY A 443 11.57 21.77 16.65
CA GLY A 443 11.05 23.04 17.17
C GLY A 443 9.79 23.47 16.43
N TYR A 444 9.47 24.76 16.49
CA TYR A 444 8.31 25.28 15.74
C TYR A 444 8.52 26.74 15.33
N MET A 445 7.79 27.18 14.30
CA MET A 445 7.60 28.58 13.96
C MET A 445 6.31 29.08 14.58
N GLU A 446 6.30 30.26 15.18
CA GLU A 446 5.12 30.93 15.73
C GLU A 446 4.94 32.30 15.09
N TYR A 447 3.69 32.64 14.78
CA TYR A 447 3.36 33.97 14.29
C TYR A 447 2.95 34.87 15.45
N ALA A 448 3.81 35.85 15.76
CA ALA A 448 3.60 36.83 16.82
C ALA A 448 4.08 38.21 16.36
N ASP A 449 3.41 39.28 16.80
CA ASP A 449 3.75 40.69 16.52
C ASP A 449 3.97 40.98 15.02
N GLY A 450 3.16 40.35 14.15
CA GLY A 450 3.21 40.61 12.71
C GLY A 450 4.29 39.81 11.94
N ALA A 451 5.02 38.90 12.57
CA ALA A 451 6.07 38.10 11.94
C ALA A 451 6.12 36.66 12.40
N TRP A 452 6.64 35.77 11.56
CA TRP A 452 6.99 34.40 11.92
C TRP A 452 8.33 34.38 12.67
N ARG A 453 8.36 33.76 13.85
CA ARG A 453 9.53 33.59 14.70
C ARG A 453 9.82 32.12 14.95
N GLU A 454 11.11 31.78 14.99
CA GLU A 454 11.59 30.45 15.36
C GLU A 454 11.59 30.26 16.87
N VAL A 455 11.11 29.10 17.34
CA VAL A 455 11.19 28.65 18.73
C VAL A 455 11.82 27.27 18.74
N ILE A 456 13.05 27.18 19.24
CA ILE A 456 13.77 25.92 19.39
C ILE A 456 13.20 25.20 20.62
N ALA A 457 12.94 23.89 20.48
CA ALA A 457 12.35 23.06 21.54
C ALA A 457 13.39 22.68 22.60
#